data_ac4631c5d50cd1f963ceca311ed1e1d1
#
_entry.id   ac4631c5d50cd1f963ceca311ed1e1d1
#
_cell.length_a   1.000
_cell.length_b   1.000
_cell.length_c   1.000
_cell.angle_alpha   90.00
_cell.angle_beta   90.00
_cell.angle_gamma   90.00
#
_symmetry.space_group_name_H-M   'P 1'
#
loop_
_entity.id
_entity.type
_entity.pdbx_description
1 polymer ?
#
loop_
_entity_poly.entity_id
_entity_poly.type
_entity_poly.pdbx_seq_one_letter_code
_entity_poly.pdbx_strand_id
1 'polypeptide(L)'
;MDIYVPEADGPLPVLYLIHGINGYEGAWQDRGNAVDTLKTMIEQGRCRPMILVMPDCNKWIFKERPITHGNRWKCVTHYPQLSREHILEYAVSDLMTMIDTTYQVTDLCAVAGLSDGARIAANIANTRPDRIRTVGLFSPVVYKKQLPKNTGQSYIVYVGKNDFFKPNGKRFHRRMTKADYPHQYIETQGGHDWPVWRKCLSDFLTHL
;
A
#
# COMPACT_ATOMS: atom_id res chain seq x y z
N MET A 1 -12.43 3.22 -7.25
CA MET A 1 -11.34 2.23 -7.37
C MET A 1 -10.93 2.16 -8.82
N ASP A 2 -9.63 2.25 -9.09
CA ASP A 2 -9.06 2.07 -10.42
C ASP A 2 -8.35 0.71 -10.49
N ILE A 3 -8.51 0.02 -11.62
CA ILE A 3 -7.86 -1.26 -11.87
C ILE A 3 -7.18 -1.20 -13.23
N TYR A 4 -5.91 -1.61 -13.26
CA TYR A 4 -5.17 -1.83 -14.49
C TYR A 4 -4.84 -3.31 -14.63
N VAL A 5 -5.19 -3.89 -15.77
CA VAL A 5 -4.90 -5.28 -16.13
C VAL A 5 -4.00 -5.26 -17.37
N PRO A 6 -2.75 -5.72 -17.29
CA PRO A 6 -1.89 -5.82 -18.48
C PRO A 6 -2.34 -6.98 -19.39
N GLU A 7 -2.00 -6.88 -20.67
CA GLU A 7 -2.10 -8.01 -21.58
C GLU A 7 -1.02 -9.03 -21.24
N ALA A 8 -1.44 -10.23 -20.87
CA ALA A 8 -0.55 -11.34 -20.57
C ALA A 8 -1.33 -12.66 -20.54
N ASP A 9 -0.65 -13.77 -20.77
CA ASP A 9 -1.24 -15.10 -20.71
C ASP A 9 -1.27 -15.65 -19.28
N GLY A 10 -2.38 -16.26 -18.91
CA GLY A 10 -2.56 -16.97 -17.65
C GLY A 10 -2.82 -16.09 -16.42
N PRO A 11 -2.81 -16.69 -15.22
CA PRO A 11 -3.11 -16.00 -13.97
C PRO A 11 -2.03 -14.95 -13.62
N LEU A 12 -2.47 -13.77 -13.21
CA LEU A 12 -1.61 -12.65 -12.87
C LEU A 12 -1.52 -12.43 -11.36
N PRO A 13 -0.36 -12.07 -10.82
CA PRO A 13 -0.27 -11.57 -9.45
C PRO A 13 -0.95 -10.22 -9.33
N VAL A 14 -1.38 -9.87 -8.11
CA VAL A 14 -2.08 -8.61 -7.82
C VAL A 14 -1.24 -7.75 -6.88
N LEU A 15 -1.09 -6.48 -7.24
CA LEU A 15 -0.57 -5.43 -6.36
C LEU A 15 -1.70 -4.49 -5.95
N TYR A 16 -2.04 -4.49 -4.67
CA TYR A 16 -2.92 -3.49 -4.06
C TYR A 16 -2.10 -2.25 -3.69
N LEU A 17 -2.38 -1.10 -4.33
CA LEU A 17 -1.59 0.12 -4.21
C LEU A 17 -2.39 1.23 -3.54
N ILE A 18 -2.08 1.50 -2.28
CA ILE A 18 -2.89 2.31 -1.38
C ILE A 18 -2.38 3.75 -1.32
N HIS A 19 -3.28 4.72 -1.60
CA HIS A 19 -2.97 6.14 -1.51
C HIS A 19 -2.86 6.63 -0.06
N GLY A 20 -2.28 7.81 0.15
CA GLY A 20 -2.18 8.46 1.46
C GLY A 20 -3.45 9.23 1.86
N ILE A 21 -3.35 9.90 3.00
CA ILE A 21 -4.41 10.78 3.48
C ILE A 21 -4.78 11.84 2.43
N ASN A 22 -6.08 12.14 2.31
CA ASN A 22 -6.63 13.05 1.29
C ASN A 22 -6.36 12.63 -0.17
N GLY A 23 -5.92 11.40 -0.42
CA GLY A 23 -5.83 10.82 -1.75
C GLY A 23 -7.19 10.33 -2.25
N TYR A 24 -7.19 9.69 -3.40
CA TYR A 24 -8.32 9.10 -4.09
C TYR A 24 -7.82 7.95 -4.96
N GLU A 25 -8.71 7.16 -5.55
CA GLU A 25 -8.38 5.99 -6.38
C GLU A 25 -7.40 6.29 -7.52
N GLY A 26 -7.56 7.43 -8.21
CA GLY A 26 -6.70 7.85 -9.32
C GLY A 26 -5.34 8.44 -8.89
N ALA A 27 -5.11 8.67 -7.59
CA ALA A 27 -3.92 9.41 -7.13
C ALA A 27 -2.60 8.74 -7.55
N TRP A 28 -2.54 7.42 -7.56
CA TRP A 28 -1.37 6.69 -8.00
C TRP A 28 -1.13 6.79 -9.50
N GLN A 29 -2.18 6.88 -10.32
CA GLN A 29 -2.04 7.12 -11.75
C GLN A 29 -1.70 8.57 -12.04
N ASP A 30 -2.50 9.52 -11.55
CA ASP A 30 -2.41 10.93 -11.92
C ASP A 30 -1.14 11.61 -11.40
N ARG A 31 -0.67 11.19 -10.23
CA ARG A 31 0.49 11.78 -9.55
C ARG A 31 1.67 10.83 -9.42
N GLY A 32 1.39 9.53 -9.36
CA GLY A 32 2.37 8.45 -9.17
C GLY A 32 2.85 7.84 -10.49
N ASN A 33 2.16 8.03 -11.60
CA ASN A 33 2.41 7.39 -12.90
C ASN A 33 2.51 5.86 -12.78
N ALA A 34 1.67 5.25 -11.93
CA ALA A 34 1.83 3.85 -11.54
C ALA A 34 1.71 2.88 -12.73
N VAL A 35 0.72 3.09 -13.60
CA VAL A 35 0.49 2.23 -14.77
C VAL A 35 1.63 2.38 -15.78
N ASP A 36 2.05 3.61 -16.09
CA ASP A 36 3.13 3.83 -17.06
C ASP A 36 4.48 3.32 -16.53
N THR A 37 4.70 3.44 -15.21
CA THR A 37 5.87 2.85 -14.55
C THR A 37 5.85 1.32 -14.70
N LEU A 38 4.73 0.67 -14.41
CA LEU A 38 4.60 -0.78 -14.56
C LEU A 38 4.80 -1.22 -16.00
N LYS A 39 4.14 -0.58 -16.98
CA LYS A 39 4.30 -0.88 -18.41
C LYS A 39 5.76 -0.82 -18.84
N THR A 40 6.42 0.29 -18.55
CA THR A 40 7.84 0.49 -18.88
C THR A 40 8.72 -0.59 -18.26
N MET A 41 8.46 -0.97 -17.02
CA MET A 41 9.27 -2.00 -16.35
C MET A 41 9.02 -3.39 -16.90
N ILE A 42 7.80 -3.72 -17.32
CA ILE A 42 7.48 -4.98 -18.02
C ILE A 42 8.22 -5.02 -19.37
N GLU A 43 8.13 -3.96 -20.18
CA GLU A 43 8.83 -3.85 -21.46
C GLU A 43 10.36 -4.00 -21.34
N GLN A 44 10.93 -3.50 -20.23
CA GLN A 44 12.35 -3.63 -19.91
C GLN A 44 12.72 -4.99 -19.28
N GLY A 45 11.79 -5.89 -19.06
CA GLY A 45 12.02 -7.17 -18.38
C GLY A 45 12.44 -7.03 -16.91
N ARG A 46 12.12 -5.92 -16.25
CA ARG A 46 12.49 -5.61 -14.86
C ARG A 46 11.47 -6.04 -13.83
N CYS A 47 10.26 -6.28 -14.24
CA CYS A 47 9.21 -6.90 -13.42
C CYS A 47 8.30 -7.74 -14.31
N ARG A 48 7.56 -8.66 -13.70
CA ARG A 48 6.55 -9.45 -14.41
C ARG A 48 5.24 -8.65 -14.55
N PRO A 49 4.38 -9.02 -15.52
CA PRO A 49 3.03 -8.48 -15.60
C PRO A 49 2.24 -8.75 -14.31
N MET A 50 1.48 -7.74 -13.85
CA MET A 50 0.62 -7.86 -12.68
C MET A 50 -0.57 -6.91 -12.75
N ILE A 51 -1.66 -7.26 -12.08
CA ILE A 51 -2.82 -6.40 -11.94
C ILE A 51 -2.52 -5.34 -10.86
N LEU A 52 -2.73 -4.05 -11.18
CA LEU A 52 -2.73 -2.98 -10.18
C LEU A 52 -4.16 -2.70 -9.74
N VAL A 53 -4.39 -2.76 -8.44
CA VAL A 53 -5.67 -2.39 -7.83
C VAL A 53 -5.44 -1.18 -6.93
N MET A 54 -6.04 -0.06 -7.29
CA MET A 54 -5.89 1.24 -6.62
C MET A 54 -7.24 1.65 -6.00
N PRO A 55 -7.53 1.24 -4.76
CA PRO A 55 -8.80 1.53 -4.12
C PRO A 55 -8.86 2.95 -3.56
N ASP A 56 -10.06 3.52 -3.46
CA ASP A 56 -10.30 4.73 -2.67
C ASP A 56 -10.53 4.38 -1.20
N CYS A 57 -9.47 4.45 -0.41
CA CYS A 57 -9.53 4.15 1.02
C CYS A 57 -10.23 5.21 1.85
N ASN A 58 -10.48 6.41 1.32
CA ASN A 58 -11.26 7.43 2.01
C ASN A 58 -12.74 7.06 2.07
N LYS A 59 -13.30 6.51 0.97
CA LYS A 59 -14.68 6.04 0.92
C LYS A 59 -14.94 4.89 1.89
N TRP A 60 -13.96 4.02 2.10
CA TRP A 60 -14.09 2.91 3.05
C TRP A 60 -14.18 3.38 4.51
N ILE A 61 -13.47 4.46 4.84
CA ILE A 61 -13.47 5.03 6.19
C ILE A 61 -14.75 5.84 6.45
N PHE A 62 -15.41 6.35 5.40
CA PHE A 62 -16.49 7.34 5.50
C PHE A 62 -17.83 6.89 4.91
N LYS A 63 -18.06 5.59 4.73
CA LYS A 63 -19.25 5.04 4.04
C LYS A 63 -20.61 5.52 4.60
N GLU A 64 -20.67 6.11 5.80
CA GLU A 64 -21.91 6.49 6.46
C GLU A 64 -22.14 7.99 6.68
N ARG A 65 -21.21 8.87 6.29
CA ARG A 65 -21.46 10.33 6.38
C ARG A 65 -20.83 11.09 5.22
N PRO A 66 -21.61 11.94 4.50
CA PRO A 66 -21.05 12.84 3.52
C PRO A 66 -20.08 13.80 4.21
N ILE A 67 -18.88 13.93 3.66
CA ILE A 67 -17.92 14.95 4.08
C ILE A 67 -18.48 16.29 3.63
N THR A 68 -19.20 16.98 4.51
CA THR A 68 -19.56 18.37 4.28
C THR A 68 -18.32 19.23 4.44
N HIS A 69 -18.14 20.13 3.50
CA HIS A 69 -17.02 21.04 3.28
C HIS A 69 -16.39 21.57 4.57
N GLY A 70 -15.08 21.46 4.66
CA GLY A 70 -14.27 22.14 5.65
C GLY A 70 -13.63 21.24 6.71
N ASN A 71 -12.32 21.16 6.67
CA ASN A 71 -11.47 20.52 7.69
C ASN A 71 -11.48 18.99 7.71
N ARG A 72 -11.03 18.39 6.60
CA ARG A 72 -10.80 16.92 6.47
C ARG A 72 -9.96 16.32 7.61
N TRP A 73 -9.09 17.09 8.24
CA TRP A 73 -8.31 16.68 9.41
C TRP A 73 -9.17 16.37 10.65
N LYS A 74 -10.25 17.13 10.87
CA LYS A 74 -11.19 16.86 11.98
C LYS A 74 -11.97 15.56 11.76
N CYS A 75 -12.30 15.22 10.50
CA CYS A 75 -12.99 13.96 10.19
C CYS A 75 -12.13 12.73 10.51
N VAL A 76 -10.83 12.78 10.25
CA VAL A 76 -9.91 11.67 10.55
C VAL A 76 -9.74 11.44 12.05
N THR A 77 -9.86 12.49 12.87
CA THR A 77 -9.69 12.43 14.34
C THR A 77 -10.98 12.19 15.11
N HIS A 78 -12.17 12.38 14.51
CA HIS A 78 -13.47 12.39 15.20
C HIS A 78 -14.27 11.08 15.12
N TYR A 79 -13.74 10.00 14.53
CA TYR A 79 -14.42 8.70 14.49
C TYR A 79 -13.64 7.60 15.23
N PRO A 80 -13.59 7.66 16.59
CA PRO A 80 -12.93 6.62 17.36
C PRO A 80 -13.75 5.32 17.48
N GLN A 81 -15.02 5.31 17.05
CA GLN A 81 -15.96 4.22 17.38
C GLN A 81 -16.18 3.17 16.28
N LEU A 82 -15.86 3.46 15.04
CA LEU A 82 -15.69 2.41 14.06
C LEU A 82 -14.22 2.01 14.12
N SER A 83 -13.93 0.86 14.68
CA SER A 83 -12.54 0.40 14.71
C SER A 83 -12.11 0.34 13.26
N ARG A 84 -11.17 1.18 12.88
CA ARG A 84 -10.57 1.22 11.53
C ARG A 84 -10.12 -0.17 11.08
N GLU A 85 -9.96 -1.07 12.01
CA GLU A 85 -9.60 -2.47 11.83
C GLU A 85 -10.74 -3.27 11.19
N HIS A 86 -11.99 -3.13 11.66
CA HIS A 86 -13.13 -3.87 11.10
C HIS A 86 -13.55 -3.39 9.70
N ILE A 87 -13.47 -2.08 9.44
CA ILE A 87 -13.79 -1.54 8.10
C ILE A 87 -12.75 -1.98 7.08
N LEU A 88 -11.46 -1.95 7.47
CA LEU A 88 -10.37 -2.42 6.60
C LEU A 88 -10.47 -3.93 6.38
N GLU A 89 -10.78 -4.69 7.40
CA GLU A 89 -10.95 -6.14 7.32
C GLU A 89 -12.07 -6.51 6.35
N TYR A 90 -13.24 -5.87 6.48
CA TYR A 90 -14.40 -6.12 5.63
C TYR A 90 -14.16 -5.66 4.18
N ALA A 91 -13.68 -4.43 4.00
CA ALA A 91 -13.43 -3.88 2.67
C ALA A 91 -12.34 -4.65 1.92
N VAL A 92 -11.29 -5.11 2.61
CA VAL A 92 -10.22 -5.90 2.01
C VAL A 92 -10.73 -7.29 1.61
N SER A 93 -11.52 -7.94 2.45
CA SER A 93 -12.09 -9.26 2.13
C SER A 93 -12.98 -9.17 0.89
N ASP A 94 -13.90 -8.22 0.85
CA ASP A 94 -14.81 -8.03 -0.28
C ASP A 94 -14.05 -7.63 -1.56
N LEU A 95 -13.08 -6.73 -1.45
CA LEU A 95 -12.26 -6.31 -2.58
C LEU A 95 -11.45 -7.47 -3.17
N MET A 96 -10.75 -8.22 -2.32
CA MET A 96 -9.98 -9.37 -2.78
C MET A 96 -10.87 -10.43 -3.42
N THR A 97 -12.01 -10.73 -2.80
CA THR A 97 -13.00 -11.67 -3.36
C THR A 97 -13.51 -11.21 -4.73
N MET A 98 -13.81 -9.92 -4.88
CA MET A 98 -14.23 -9.37 -6.16
C MET A 98 -13.13 -9.50 -7.24
N ILE A 99 -11.88 -9.19 -6.91
CA ILE A 99 -10.75 -9.34 -7.83
C ILE A 99 -10.57 -10.81 -8.22
N ASP A 100 -10.60 -11.72 -7.25
CA ASP A 100 -10.43 -13.17 -7.47
C ASP A 100 -11.54 -13.78 -8.33
N THR A 101 -12.77 -13.26 -8.22
CA THR A 101 -13.92 -13.75 -9.02
C THR A 101 -14.01 -13.10 -10.39
N THR A 102 -13.38 -11.94 -10.58
CA THR A 102 -13.45 -11.18 -11.84
C THR A 102 -12.29 -11.49 -12.78
N TYR A 103 -11.11 -11.74 -12.23
CA TYR A 103 -9.87 -11.92 -12.99
C TYR A 103 -9.20 -13.26 -12.67
N GLN A 104 -8.41 -13.76 -13.63
CA GLN A 104 -7.53 -14.91 -13.37
C GLN A 104 -6.30 -14.42 -12.60
N VAL A 105 -6.23 -14.73 -11.32
CA VAL A 105 -5.18 -14.27 -10.42
C VAL A 105 -4.42 -15.43 -9.78
N THR A 106 -3.18 -15.16 -9.37
CA THR A 106 -2.39 -16.10 -8.56
C THR A 106 -2.82 -16.00 -7.08
N ASP A 107 -2.53 -17.04 -6.31
CA ASP A 107 -2.89 -17.09 -4.87
C ASP A 107 -2.19 -16.01 -4.04
N LEU A 108 -0.97 -15.62 -4.41
CA LEU A 108 -0.17 -14.68 -3.66
C LEU A 108 -0.22 -13.28 -4.27
N CYS A 109 -0.45 -12.30 -3.41
CA CYS A 109 -0.55 -10.89 -3.74
C CYS A 109 0.53 -10.07 -3.03
N ALA A 110 0.71 -8.84 -3.50
CA ALA A 110 1.46 -7.82 -2.80
C ALA A 110 0.54 -6.66 -2.40
N VAL A 111 0.95 -5.92 -1.39
CA VAL A 111 0.30 -4.67 -1.00
C VAL A 111 1.37 -3.60 -0.75
N ALA A 112 1.15 -2.41 -1.26
CA ALA A 112 2.00 -1.27 -0.94
C ALA A 112 1.16 -0.02 -0.69
N GLY A 113 1.73 0.93 0.03
CA GLY A 113 1.04 2.19 0.27
C GLY A 113 1.98 3.30 0.72
N LEU A 114 1.54 4.54 0.50
CA LEU A 114 2.29 5.72 0.88
C LEU A 114 1.68 6.43 2.09
N SER A 115 2.54 6.98 2.98
CA SER A 115 2.10 7.78 4.13
C SER A 115 1.10 7.02 5.03
N ASP A 116 -0.14 7.51 5.19
CA ASP A 116 -1.22 6.78 5.89
C ASP A 116 -1.62 5.49 5.17
N GLY A 117 -1.52 5.46 3.84
CA GLY A 117 -1.72 4.24 3.05
C GLY A 117 -0.74 3.12 3.40
N ALA A 118 0.47 3.44 3.82
CA ALA A 118 1.42 2.44 4.32
C ALA A 118 0.93 1.78 5.61
N ARG A 119 0.25 2.54 6.49
CA ARG A 119 -0.40 1.98 7.68
C ARG A 119 -1.54 1.04 7.31
N ILE A 120 -2.33 1.42 6.30
CA ILE A 120 -3.41 0.60 5.75
C ILE A 120 -2.82 -0.68 5.14
N ALA A 121 -1.78 -0.58 4.32
CA ALA A 121 -1.10 -1.72 3.72
C ALA A 121 -0.57 -2.72 4.78
N ALA A 122 0.05 -2.21 5.86
CA ALA A 122 0.51 -3.06 6.95
C ALA A 122 -0.64 -3.74 7.71
N ASN A 123 -1.79 -3.08 7.87
CA ASN A 123 -2.99 -3.70 8.46
C ASN A 123 -3.57 -4.79 7.55
N ILE A 124 -3.66 -4.53 6.23
CA ILE A 124 -4.09 -5.53 5.23
C ILE A 124 -3.21 -6.77 5.31
N ALA A 125 -1.89 -6.59 5.33
CA ALA A 125 -0.93 -7.68 5.43
C ALA A 125 -1.12 -8.51 6.72
N ASN A 126 -1.42 -7.85 7.83
CA ASN A 126 -1.70 -8.52 9.10
C ASN A 126 -3.06 -9.23 9.17
N THR A 127 -4.03 -8.78 8.36
CA THR A 127 -5.38 -9.37 8.28
C THR A 127 -5.42 -10.56 7.31
N ARG A 128 -4.64 -10.48 6.22
CA ARG A 128 -4.57 -11.50 5.16
C ARG A 128 -3.15 -12.03 4.95
N PRO A 129 -2.54 -12.61 6.00
CA PRO A 129 -1.19 -13.19 5.89
C PRO A 129 -1.15 -14.43 4.98
N ASP A 130 -2.30 -15.05 4.75
CA ASP A 130 -2.51 -16.15 3.80
C ASP A 130 -2.30 -15.70 2.34
N ARG A 131 -2.67 -14.47 2.00
CA ARG A 131 -2.65 -13.93 0.64
C ARG A 131 -1.50 -12.96 0.38
N ILE A 132 -1.17 -12.12 1.34
CA ILE A 132 -0.15 -11.06 1.16
C ILE A 132 1.24 -11.62 1.47
N ARG A 133 2.11 -11.64 0.47
CA ARG A 133 3.50 -12.11 0.60
C ARG A 133 4.50 -10.96 0.73
N THR A 134 4.32 -9.90 -0.06
CA THR A 134 5.26 -8.76 -0.11
C THR A 134 4.55 -7.46 0.26
N VAL A 135 5.17 -6.66 1.11
CA VAL A 135 4.59 -5.44 1.68
C VAL A 135 5.52 -4.25 1.47
N GLY A 136 5.05 -3.24 0.71
CA GLY A 136 5.75 -1.99 0.48
C GLY A 136 5.22 -0.86 1.37
N LEU A 137 6.09 -0.26 2.18
CA LEU A 137 5.73 0.85 3.06
C LEU A 137 6.51 2.10 2.65
N PHE A 138 5.85 3.04 1.93
CA PHE A 138 6.49 4.24 1.41
C PHE A 138 6.22 5.43 2.33
N SER A 139 7.28 6.03 2.88
CA SER A 139 7.16 7.15 3.84
C SER A 139 6.17 6.85 4.98
N PRO A 140 6.30 5.73 5.70
CA PRO A 140 5.21 5.16 6.47
C PRO A 140 4.86 5.96 7.72
N VAL A 141 3.55 6.11 7.95
CA VAL A 141 2.97 6.52 9.23
C VAL A 141 2.49 5.26 9.96
N VAL A 142 3.43 4.50 10.52
CA VAL A 142 3.16 3.22 11.18
C VAL A 142 3.56 3.22 12.65
N TYR A 143 2.89 2.40 13.44
CA TYR A 143 3.06 2.30 14.89
C TYR A 143 3.38 0.87 15.31
N LYS A 144 3.54 0.63 16.62
CA LYS A 144 3.85 -0.71 17.15
C LYS A 144 2.79 -1.75 16.75
N LYS A 145 1.53 -1.37 16.68
CA LYS A 145 0.42 -2.27 16.32
C LYS A 145 0.42 -2.72 14.85
N GLN A 146 1.16 -2.05 13.97
CA GLN A 146 1.35 -2.44 12.57
C GLN A 146 2.54 -3.39 12.36
N LEU A 147 3.28 -3.75 13.41
CA LEU A 147 4.32 -4.77 13.27
C LEU A 147 3.72 -6.06 12.72
N PRO A 148 4.47 -6.79 11.87
CA PRO A 148 4.02 -8.06 11.33
C PRO A 148 3.62 -9.02 12.45
N LYS A 149 2.51 -9.73 12.24
CA LYS A 149 2.04 -10.81 13.11
C LYS A 149 2.50 -12.18 12.61
N ASN A 150 3.03 -12.22 11.39
CA ASN A 150 3.42 -13.44 10.71
C ASN A 150 4.80 -13.27 10.06
N THR A 151 5.69 -14.24 10.21
CA THR A 151 7.06 -14.22 9.69
C THR A 151 7.17 -14.60 8.21
N GLY A 152 6.07 -15.10 7.60
CA GLY A 152 6.05 -15.52 6.20
C GLY A 152 5.98 -14.40 5.18
N GLN A 153 5.97 -13.13 5.62
CA GLN A 153 5.86 -11.96 4.77
C GLN A 153 7.19 -11.19 4.69
N SER A 154 7.49 -10.63 3.52
CA SER A 154 8.65 -9.76 3.31
C SER A 154 8.22 -8.30 3.29
N TYR A 155 8.90 -7.45 4.03
CA TYR A 155 8.62 -6.03 4.11
C TYR A 155 9.75 -5.19 3.52
N ILE A 156 9.38 -4.15 2.75
CA ILE A 156 10.32 -3.15 2.25
C ILE A 156 9.84 -1.77 2.68
N VAL A 157 10.64 -1.12 3.51
CA VAL A 157 10.31 0.18 4.11
C VAL A 157 11.16 1.27 3.44
N TYR A 158 10.51 2.18 2.74
CA TYR A 158 11.14 3.28 2.04
C TYR A 158 10.87 4.61 2.74
N VAL A 159 11.88 5.45 2.86
CA VAL A 159 11.73 6.82 3.37
C VAL A 159 12.58 7.81 2.59
N GLY A 160 12.09 9.02 2.42
CA GLY A 160 12.90 10.14 1.93
C GLY A 160 13.93 10.57 2.99
N LYS A 161 15.14 10.93 2.58
CA LYS A 161 16.17 11.43 3.51
C LYS A 161 15.73 12.69 4.25
N ASN A 162 14.93 13.53 3.59
CA ASN A 162 14.37 14.77 4.12
C ASN A 162 12.88 14.65 4.50
N ASP A 163 12.36 13.42 4.59
CA ASP A 163 10.98 13.15 4.97
C ASP A 163 10.77 13.44 6.48
N PHE A 164 9.75 14.24 6.79
CA PHE A 164 9.41 14.57 8.18
C PHE A 164 8.88 13.35 8.97
N PHE A 165 8.42 12.28 8.29
CA PHE A 165 8.09 11.00 8.91
C PHE A 165 9.27 10.00 8.96
N LYS A 166 10.46 10.38 8.51
CA LYS A 166 11.65 9.53 8.61
C LYS A 166 11.89 8.97 10.02
N PRO A 167 11.72 9.74 11.13
CA PRO A 167 11.84 9.18 12.48
C PRO A 167 10.84 8.05 12.76
N ASN A 168 9.64 8.09 12.17
CA ASN A 168 8.64 7.03 12.30
C ASN A 168 9.11 5.76 11.58
N GLY A 169 9.54 5.87 10.32
CA GLY A 169 10.08 4.75 9.54
C GLY A 169 11.30 4.11 10.21
N LYS A 170 12.26 4.92 10.70
CA LYS A 170 13.41 4.41 11.46
C LYS A 170 13.03 3.67 12.75
N ARG A 171 12.02 4.17 13.45
CA ARG A 171 11.52 3.51 14.66
C ARG A 171 10.88 2.17 14.33
N PHE A 172 10.13 2.11 13.24
CA PHE A 172 9.51 0.87 12.79
C PHE A 172 10.57 -0.16 12.37
N HIS A 173 11.54 0.25 11.54
CA HIS A 173 12.70 -0.57 11.16
C HIS A 173 13.40 -1.17 12.40
N ARG A 174 13.78 -0.34 13.38
CA ARG A 174 14.44 -0.84 14.62
C ARG A 174 13.60 -1.86 15.37
N ARG A 175 12.28 -1.71 15.36
CA ARG A 175 11.36 -2.68 16.00
C ARG A 175 11.30 -4.00 15.24
N MET A 176 11.29 -3.94 13.92
CA MET A 176 11.32 -5.13 13.07
C MET A 176 12.65 -5.87 13.24
N THR A 177 13.78 -5.16 13.23
CA THR A 177 15.10 -5.75 13.50
C THR A 177 15.15 -6.42 14.88
N LYS A 178 14.63 -5.75 15.91
CA LYS A 178 14.60 -6.32 17.27
C LYS A 178 13.73 -7.58 17.37
N ALA A 179 12.71 -7.68 16.56
CA ALA A 179 11.77 -8.81 16.53
C ALA A 179 12.13 -9.86 15.47
N ASP A 180 13.27 -9.72 14.82
CA ASP A 180 13.81 -10.60 13.78
C ASP A 180 12.85 -10.84 12.60
N TYR A 181 12.09 -9.79 12.20
CA TYR A 181 11.22 -9.86 11.03
C TYR A 181 12.00 -9.63 9.75
N PRO A 182 11.81 -10.44 8.69
CA PRO A 182 12.39 -10.23 7.37
C PRO A 182 11.95 -8.89 6.79
N HIS A 183 12.89 -7.96 6.60
CA HIS A 183 12.59 -6.65 6.01
C HIS A 183 13.84 -5.97 5.45
N GLN A 184 13.60 -5.03 4.55
CA GLN A 184 14.58 -4.07 4.07
C GLN A 184 14.18 -2.65 4.51
N TYR A 185 15.17 -1.79 4.75
CA TYR A 185 14.96 -0.38 5.03
C TYR A 185 15.80 0.47 4.07
N ILE A 186 15.15 1.25 3.23
CA ILE A 186 15.78 1.98 2.12
C ILE A 186 15.52 3.48 2.29
N GLU A 187 16.60 4.26 2.37
CA GLU A 187 16.54 5.72 2.34
C GLU A 187 16.82 6.23 0.92
N THR A 188 15.90 7.01 0.34
CA THR A 188 16.07 7.66 -0.96
C THR A 188 16.16 9.18 -0.85
N GLN A 189 16.76 9.85 -1.83
CA GLN A 189 16.83 11.30 -1.86
C GLN A 189 15.42 11.90 -2.08
N GLY A 190 15.07 12.94 -1.30
CA GLY A 190 13.81 13.67 -1.38
C GLY A 190 13.06 13.67 -0.04
N GLY A 191 11.84 14.20 -0.07
CA GLY A 191 10.98 14.44 1.09
C GLY A 191 9.79 13.50 1.17
N HIS A 192 8.68 14.02 1.68
CA HIS A 192 7.37 13.35 1.76
C HIS A 192 6.53 13.70 0.54
N ASP A 193 6.93 13.24 -0.64
CA ASP A 193 6.43 13.72 -1.92
C ASP A 193 6.35 12.64 -3.01
N TRP A 194 5.61 12.95 -4.07
CA TRP A 194 5.40 12.04 -5.20
C TRP A 194 6.68 11.66 -5.96
N PRO A 195 7.67 12.54 -6.18
CA PRO A 195 8.94 12.15 -6.77
C PRO A 195 9.65 11.02 -6.01
N VAL A 196 9.58 11.03 -4.68
CA VAL A 196 10.10 9.95 -3.84
C VAL A 196 9.26 8.68 -4.01
N TRP A 197 7.94 8.77 -3.94
CA TRP A 197 7.06 7.61 -4.01
C TRP A 197 7.07 6.91 -5.37
N ARG A 198 7.27 7.65 -6.47
CA ARG A 198 7.51 7.05 -7.81
C ARG A 198 8.76 6.19 -7.83
N LYS A 199 9.86 6.67 -7.25
CA LYS A 199 11.11 5.89 -7.12
C LYS A 199 10.91 4.65 -6.26
N CYS A 200 10.20 4.81 -5.14
CA CYS A 200 9.87 3.68 -4.26
C CYS A 200 9.04 2.62 -4.99
N LEU A 201 8.03 3.04 -5.77
CA LEU A 201 7.23 2.12 -6.58
C LEU A 201 8.08 1.38 -7.61
N SER A 202 8.90 2.12 -8.39
CA SER A 202 9.77 1.51 -9.40
C SER A 202 10.74 0.49 -8.81
N ASP A 203 11.33 0.78 -7.65
CA ASP A 203 12.19 -0.18 -6.95
C ASP A 203 11.39 -1.35 -6.39
N PHE A 204 10.26 -1.08 -5.74
CA PHE A 204 9.38 -2.12 -5.16
C PHE A 204 8.91 -3.15 -6.19
N LEU A 205 8.56 -2.72 -7.40
CA LEU A 205 8.15 -3.60 -8.50
C LEU A 205 9.22 -4.62 -8.91
N THR A 206 10.50 -4.33 -8.68
CA THR A 206 11.59 -5.29 -8.96
C THR A 206 11.66 -6.45 -7.96
N HIS A 207 10.94 -6.36 -6.85
CA HIS A 207 10.88 -7.38 -5.81
C HIS A 207 9.64 -8.29 -5.93
N LEU A 208 8.79 -8.05 -6.93
CA LEU A 208 7.56 -8.79 -7.21
C LEU A 208 7.71 -9.65 -8.46
#